data_c58f37bb7ce07ef28215c27baddad91d
#
_entry.id   c58f37bb7ce07ef28215c27baddad91d
#
_cell.length_a   1.000
_cell.length_b   1.000
_cell.length_c   1.000
_cell.angle_alpha   90.00
_cell.angle_beta   90.00
_cell.angle_gamma   90.00
#
_symmetry.space_group_name_H-M   'P 1'
#
loop_
_entity.id
_entity.type
_entity.pdbx_description
1 polymer ?
#
loop_
_entity_poly.entity_id
_entity_poly.type
_entity_poly.pdbx_seq_one_letter_code
_entity_poly.pdbx_strand_id
1 'polypeptide(L)'
;MLERLKGYVQNPVFLFILWMGVGLACSLSLMMKGTYSNYVIFSQSFWHAISSSPLYVEYLQEQKDFFLYGISFTALISPFAVLPRPLGMILWCLVNCGFLYYAISKLDLKKWQFAVVILVLSLIHISEPTR
;
A
#
# COMPACT_ATOMS: atom_id res chain seq x y z
N MET A 1 -23.53 -7.48 -25.26
CA MET A 1 -22.80 -7.90 -24.03
C MET A 1 -21.39 -7.32 -23.98
N LEU A 2 -20.58 -7.49 -25.00
CA LEU A 2 -19.20 -6.97 -25.09
C LEU A 2 -19.12 -5.43 -24.97
N GLU A 3 -20.01 -4.69 -25.60
CA GLU A 3 -20.01 -3.22 -25.52
C GLU A 3 -20.39 -2.71 -24.12
N ARG A 4 -21.28 -3.39 -23.41
CA ARG A 4 -21.60 -3.06 -22.02
C ARG A 4 -20.41 -3.33 -21.10
N LEU A 5 -19.70 -4.45 -21.29
CA LEU A 5 -18.50 -4.76 -20.54
C LEU A 5 -17.38 -3.74 -20.78
N LYS A 6 -17.19 -3.30 -22.04
CA LYS A 6 -16.25 -2.21 -22.36
C LYS A 6 -16.60 -0.92 -21.63
N GLY A 7 -17.90 -0.57 -21.56
CA GLY A 7 -18.37 0.60 -20.84
C GLY A 7 -18.03 0.57 -19.34
N TYR A 8 -18.22 -0.56 -18.68
CA TYR A 8 -17.87 -0.74 -17.28
C TYR A 8 -16.36 -0.70 -17.05
N VAL A 9 -15.58 -1.43 -17.86
CA VAL A 9 -14.12 -1.51 -17.72
C VAL A 9 -13.44 -0.16 -18.00
N GLN A 10 -14.05 0.72 -18.78
CA GLN A 10 -13.51 2.07 -19.03
C GLN A 10 -14.08 3.14 -18.09
N ASN A 11 -14.94 2.77 -17.15
CA ASN A 11 -15.47 3.70 -16.16
C ASN A 11 -14.42 3.95 -15.06
N PRO A 12 -13.95 5.19 -14.86
CA PRO A 12 -12.92 5.50 -13.88
C PRO A 12 -13.36 5.21 -12.44
N VAL A 13 -14.65 5.34 -12.13
CA VAL A 13 -15.19 5.03 -10.80
C VAL A 13 -15.15 3.52 -10.55
N PHE A 14 -15.55 2.73 -11.54
CA PHE A 14 -15.47 1.27 -11.44
C PHE A 14 -14.03 0.80 -11.25
N LEU A 15 -13.10 1.34 -12.03
CA LEU A 15 -11.68 1.02 -11.92
C LEU A 15 -11.10 1.44 -10.55
N PHE A 16 -11.52 2.57 -10.02
CA PHE A 16 -11.10 3.01 -8.69
C PHE A 16 -11.60 2.06 -7.59
N ILE A 17 -12.87 1.69 -7.63
CA ILE A 17 -13.46 0.75 -6.66
C ILE A 17 -12.76 -0.62 -6.75
N LEU A 18 -12.53 -1.12 -7.98
CA LEU A 18 -11.81 -2.38 -8.20
C LEU A 18 -10.39 -2.31 -7.63
N TRP A 19 -9.66 -1.25 -7.93
CA TRP A 19 -8.30 -1.02 -7.47
C TRP A 19 -8.20 -0.97 -5.94
N MET A 20 -9.04 -0.18 -5.30
CA MET A 20 -9.10 -0.07 -3.85
C MET A 20 -9.55 -1.39 -3.19
N GLY A 21 -10.48 -2.10 -3.81
CA GLY A 21 -10.93 -3.42 -3.35
C GLY A 21 -9.82 -4.47 -3.38
N VAL A 22 -9.01 -4.48 -4.44
CA VAL A 22 -7.82 -5.35 -4.53
C VAL A 22 -6.80 -4.98 -3.44
N GLY A 23 -6.52 -3.69 -3.25
CA GLY A 23 -5.61 -3.22 -2.20
C GLY A 23 -6.08 -3.62 -0.81
N LEU A 24 -7.39 -3.51 -0.54
CA LEU A 24 -7.98 -3.94 0.72
C LEU A 24 -7.88 -5.46 0.91
N ALA A 25 -8.21 -6.23 -0.11
CA ALA A 25 -8.13 -7.70 -0.06
C ALA A 25 -6.71 -8.18 0.20
N CYS A 26 -5.71 -7.57 -0.44
CA CYS A 26 -4.29 -7.87 -0.21
C CYS A 26 -3.88 -7.53 1.22
N SER A 27 -4.25 -6.35 1.74
CA SER A 27 -3.94 -5.96 3.12
C SER A 27 -4.59 -6.89 4.15
N LEU A 28 -5.84 -7.28 3.94
CA LEU A 28 -6.53 -8.24 4.81
C LEU A 28 -5.85 -9.62 4.77
N SER A 29 -5.43 -10.07 3.59
CA SER A 29 -4.68 -11.33 3.45
C SER A 29 -3.37 -11.31 4.22
N LEU A 30 -2.63 -10.21 4.18
CA LEU A 30 -1.40 -10.02 4.96
C LEU A 30 -1.68 -10.04 6.47
N MET A 31 -2.73 -9.35 6.89
CA MET A 31 -3.17 -9.33 8.28
C MET A 31 -3.49 -10.75 8.78
N MET A 32 -4.23 -11.54 8.00
CA MET A 32 -4.59 -12.91 8.35
C MET A 32 -3.38 -13.83 8.44
N LYS A 33 -2.36 -13.60 7.62
CA LYS A 33 -1.09 -14.34 7.66
C LYS A 33 -0.14 -13.88 8.77
N GLY A 34 -0.47 -12.80 9.47
CA GLY A 34 0.39 -12.20 10.48
C GLY A 34 1.69 -11.59 9.92
N THR A 35 1.74 -11.32 8.62
CA THR A 35 2.93 -10.81 7.92
C THR A 35 2.86 -9.30 7.80
N TYR A 36 3.48 -8.60 8.74
CA TYR A 36 3.51 -7.13 8.75
C TYR A 36 4.88 -6.55 8.39
N SER A 37 5.78 -7.36 7.84
CA SER A 37 7.22 -7.12 7.78
C SER A 37 7.65 -5.67 7.51
N ASN A 38 7.32 -5.14 6.34
CA ASN A 38 7.71 -3.77 5.98
C ASN A 38 6.97 -2.72 6.81
N TYR A 39 5.69 -2.94 7.10
CA TYR A 39 4.93 -2.00 7.93
C TYR A 39 5.44 -1.95 9.38
N VAL A 40 5.93 -3.07 9.92
CA VAL A 40 6.57 -3.08 11.25
C VAL A 40 7.79 -2.17 11.27
N ILE A 41 8.67 -2.30 10.27
CA ILE A 41 9.87 -1.45 10.14
C ILE A 41 9.46 0.03 10.11
N PHE A 42 8.44 0.37 9.33
CA PHE A 42 7.96 1.74 9.18
C PHE A 42 7.33 2.29 10.47
N SER A 43 6.44 1.55 11.09
CA SER A 43 5.77 1.98 12.31
C SER A 43 6.73 2.05 13.51
N GLN A 44 7.66 1.12 13.63
CA GLN A 44 8.65 1.13 14.70
C GLN A 44 9.65 2.27 14.54
N SER A 45 10.00 2.69 13.34
CA SER A 45 10.88 3.83 13.12
C SER A 45 10.35 5.11 13.79
N PHE A 46 9.03 5.32 13.79
CA PHE A 46 8.40 6.43 14.51
C PHE A 46 8.61 6.32 16.04
N TRP A 47 8.40 5.15 16.61
CA TRP A 47 8.58 4.93 18.04
C TRP A 47 10.03 5.04 18.47
N HIS A 48 10.97 4.53 17.65
CA HIS A 48 12.41 4.70 17.88
C HIS A 48 12.82 6.18 17.81
N ALA A 49 12.28 6.94 16.86
CA ALA A 49 12.55 8.36 16.75
C ALA A 49 12.09 9.15 17.98
N ILE A 50 10.88 8.86 18.51
CA ILE A 50 10.36 9.50 19.72
C ILE A 50 11.17 9.12 20.96
N SER A 51 11.57 7.87 21.08
CA SER A 51 12.35 7.37 22.22
C SER A 51 13.84 7.68 22.13
N SER A 52 14.26 8.44 21.12
CA SER A 52 15.67 8.75 20.84
C SER A 52 16.55 7.50 20.69
N SER A 53 15.96 6.40 20.24
CA SER A 53 16.67 5.16 19.93
C SER A 53 17.31 5.22 18.53
N PRO A 54 18.43 4.52 18.29
CA PRO A 54 19.04 4.50 16.96
C PRO A 54 18.07 3.99 15.89
N LEU A 55 17.94 4.70 14.76
CA LEU A 55 17.03 4.32 13.67
C LEU A 55 17.60 3.27 12.71
N TYR A 56 18.91 3.30 12.51
CA TYR A 56 19.62 2.54 11.46
C TYR A 56 20.37 1.32 12.00
N VAL A 57 19.80 0.70 13.02
CA VAL A 57 20.31 -0.55 13.61
C VAL A 57 19.29 -1.66 13.47
N GLU A 58 19.76 -2.89 13.51
CA GLU A 58 18.89 -4.06 13.43
C GLU A 58 18.25 -4.35 14.79
N TYR A 59 16.93 -4.47 14.81
CA TYR A 59 16.13 -4.86 15.97
C TYR A 59 15.56 -6.26 15.75
N LEU A 60 16.38 -7.29 15.97
CA LEU A 60 16.05 -8.70 15.68
C LEU A 60 14.75 -9.20 16.33
N GLN A 61 14.35 -8.60 17.45
CA GLN A 61 13.11 -8.97 18.16
C GLN A 61 11.85 -8.33 17.59
N GLU A 62 12.00 -7.20 16.87
CA GLU A 62 10.90 -6.41 16.37
C GLU A 62 10.74 -6.54 14.86
N GLN A 63 11.85 -6.58 14.15
CA GLN A 63 11.91 -6.59 12.70
C GLN A 63 13.16 -7.35 12.22
N LYS A 64 13.03 -8.00 11.07
CA LYS A 64 14.12 -8.81 10.49
C LYS A 64 14.98 -8.05 9.48
N ASP A 65 14.79 -6.72 9.37
CA ASP A 65 15.48 -5.92 8.38
C ASP A 65 15.73 -4.50 8.90
N PHE A 66 16.61 -3.76 8.21
CA PHE A 66 16.97 -2.40 8.58
C PHE A 66 15.97 -1.37 8.11
N PHE A 67 15.84 -0.29 8.88
CA PHE A 67 15.18 0.93 8.40
C PHE A 67 16.16 1.69 7.50
N LEU A 68 15.86 1.79 6.20
CA LEU A 68 16.73 2.39 5.18
C LEU A 68 16.21 3.72 4.63
N TYR A 69 15.24 4.32 5.29
CA TYR A 69 14.57 5.55 4.84
C TYR A 69 15.08 6.77 5.62
N GLY A 70 14.88 7.97 5.05
CA GLY A 70 15.22 9.22 5.73
C GLY A 70 14.35 9.48 6.97
N ILE A 71 14.88 10.25 7.92
CA ILE A 71 14.18 10.56 9.18
C ILE A 71 12.83 11.24 8.95
N SER A 72 12.66 11.99 7.88
CA SER A 72 11.38 12.62 7.51
C SER A 72 10.25 11.59 7.27
N PHE A 73 10.61 10.36 6.91
CA PHE A 73 9.66 9.28 6.74
C PHE A 73 8.99 8.87 8.06
N THR A 74 9.69 9.00 9.18
CA THR A 74 9.12 8.71 10.51
C THR A 74 7.96 9.64 10.84
N ALA A 75 8.02 10.91 10.40
CA ALA A 75 6.93 11.85 10.52
C ALA A 75 5.75 11.50 9.59
N LEU A 76 6.06 11.06 8.37
CA LEU A 76 5.04 10.64 7.41
C LEU A 76 4.22 9.43 7.88
N ILE A 77 4.88 8.45 8.50
CA ILE A 77 4.23 7.23 8.99
C ILE A 77 3.50 7.44 10.33
N SER A 78 3.78 8.53 11.04
CA SER A 78 3.26 8.77 12.40
C SER A 78 1.75 8.58 12.56
N PRO A 79 0.86 9.09 11.69
CA PRO A 79 -0.58 8.93 11.88
C PRO A 79 -1.04 7.46 11.79
N PHE A 80 -0.26 6.62 11.12
CA PHE A 80 -0.54 5.19 11.02
C PHE A 80 0.10 4.40 12.17
N ALA A 81 1.30 4.82 12.60
CA ALA A 81 2.05 4.16 13.65
C ALA A 81 1.38 4.24 15.03
N VAL A 82 0.58 5.27 15.31
CA VAL A 82 -0.17 5.42 16.57
C VAL A 82 -1.42 4.55 16.62
N LEU A 83 -1.88 4.02 15.48
CA LEU A 83 -3.04 3.13 15.42
C LEU A 83 -2.66 1.69 15.79
N PRO A 84 -3.65 0.85 16.18
CA PRO A 84 -3.41 -0.58 16.29
C PRO A 84 -2.76 -1.13 15.02
N ARG A 85 -1.75 -2.00 15.15
CA ARG A 85 -0.93 -2.50 14.03
C ARG A 85 -1.71 -2.95 12.80
N PRO A 86 -2.78 -3.77 12.92
CA PRO A 86 -3.54 -4.18 11.73
C PRO A 86 -4.26 -3.02 11.06
N LEU A 87 -4.84 -2.11 11.84
CA LEU A 87 -5.56 -0.96 11.30
C LEU A 87 -4.62 0.03 10.61
N GLY A 88 -3.48 0.34 11.25
CA GLY A 88 -2.46 1.20 10.67
C GLY A 88 -1.91 0.65 9.36
N MET A 89 -1.66 -0.66 9.28
CA MET A 89 -1.20 -1.31 8.05
C MET A 89 -2.24 -1.23 6.92
N ILE A 90 -3.51 -1.52 7.21
CA ILE A 90 -4.57 -1.45 6.20
C ILE A 90 -4.70 -0.02 5.66
N LEU A 91 -4.76 0.98 6.54
CA LEU A 91 -4.86 2.38 6.13
C LEU A 91 -3.63 2.84 5.34
N TRP A 92 -2.43 2.46 5.77
CA TRP A 92 -1.20 2.72 5.02
C TRP A 92 -1.24 2.13 3.61
N CYS A 93 -1.64 0.88 3.46
CA CYS A 93 -1.79 0.24 2.16
C CYS A 93 -2.83 0.95 1.28
N LEU A 94 -3.99 1.30 1.83
CA LEU A 94 -5.05 1.99 1.10
C LEU A 94 -4.63 3.39 0.65
N VAL A 95 -3.94 4.14 1.50
CA VAL A 95 -3.41 5.47 1.14
C VAL A 95 -2.40 5.35 -0.01
N ASN A 96 -1.48 4.39 0.06
CA ASN A 96 -0.52 4.15 -1.03
C ASN A 96 -1.22 3.73 -2.33
N CYS A 97 -2.22 2.85 -2.26
CA CYS A 97 -3.05 2.48 -3.42
C CYS A 97 -3.75 3.70 -4.01
N GLY A 98 -4.33 4.56 -3.17
CA GLY A 98 -4.98 5.79 -3.61
C GLY A 98 -4.03 6.77 -4.28
N PHE A 99 -2.84 6.99 -3.71
CA PHE A 99 -1.82 7.83 -4.32
C PHE A 99 -1.33 7.30 -5.65
N LEU A 100 -1.10 5.99 -5.76
CA LEU A 100 -0.68 5.37 -7.01
C LEU A 100 -1.77 5.50 -8.08
N TYR A 101 -3.03 5.24 -7.74
CA TYR A 101 -4.14 5.45 -8.66
C TYR A 101 -4.22 6.90 -9.14
N TYR A 102 -4.10 7.86 -8.21
CA TYR A 102 -4.10 9.27 -8.53
C TYR A 102 -2.95 9.64 -9.46
N ALA A 103 -1.74 9.16 -9.18
CA ALA A 103 -0.57 9.40 -10.02
C ALA A 103 -0.78 8.87 -11.45
N ILE A 104 -1.29 7.64 -11.58
CA ILE A 104 -1.58 7.04 -12.90
C ILE A 104 -2.68 7.83 -13.61
N SER A 105 -3.70 8.33 -12.89
CA SER A 105 -4.79 9.11 -13.47
C SER A 105 -4.34 10.46 -14.04
N LYS A 106 -3.17 10.96 -13.63
CA LYS A 106 -2.57 12.19 -14.16
C LYS A 106 -1.73 11.98 -15.41
N LEU A 107 -1.46 10.73 -15.79
CA LEU A 107 -0.81 10.43 -17.06
C LEU A 107 -1.80 10.68 -18.21
N ASP A 108 -1.28 11.22 -19.31
CA ASP A 108 -2.09 11.47 -20.51
C ASP A 108 -2.33 10.16 -21.29
N LEU A 109 -3.15 9.29 -20.70
CA LEU A 109 -3.51 7.98 -21.23
C LEU A 109 -4.93 8.01 -21.81
N LYS A 110 -5.12 7.33 -22.94
CA LYS A 110 -6.47 7.03 -23.46
C LYS A 110 -7.21 6.14 -22.45
N LYS A 111 -8.54 6.26 -22.40
CA LYS A 111 -9.37 5.48 -21.44
C LYS A 111 -9.07 3.98 -21.43
N TRP A 112 -8.84 3.38 -22.59
CA TRP A 112 -8.51 1.96 -22.68
C TRP A 112 -7.11 1.64 -22.15
N GLN A 113 -6.12 2.54 -22.38
CA GLN A 113 -4.76 2.38 -21.87
C GLN A 113 -4.75 2.46 -20.34
N PHE A 114 -5.45 3.44 -19.78
CA PHE A 114 -5.63 3.58 -18.34
C PHE A 114 -6.25 2.31 -17.73
N ALA A 115 -7.32 1.79 -18.34
CA ALA A 115 -7.96 0.56 -17.90
C ALA A 115 -6.99 -0.64 -17.92
N VAL A 116 -6.22 -0.81 -18.99
CA VAL A 116 -5.22 -1.89 -19.11
C VAL A 116 -4.16 -1.75 -18.02
N VAL A 117 -3.62 -0.56 -17.80
CA VAL A 117 -2.60 -0.32 -16.76
C VAL A 117 -3.14 -0.70 -15.38
N ILE A 118 -4.34 -0.22 -15.02
CA ILE A 118 -4.94 -0.54 -13.72
C ILE A 118 -5.21 -2.04 -13.57
N LEU A 119 -5.73 -2.72 -14.59
CA LEU A 119 -5.99 -4.15 -14.54
C LEU A 119 -4.70 -4.97 -14.42
N VAL A 120 -3.66 -4.63 -15.19
CA VAL A 120 -2.36 -5.31 -15.13
C VAL A 120 -1.72 -5.13 -13.75
N LEU A 121 -1.70 -3.91 -13.22
CA LEU A 121 -1.15 -3.64 -11.89
C LEU A 121 -1.96 -4.33 -10.78
N SER A 122 -3.28 -4.44 -10.94
CA SER A 122 -4.13 -5.20 -10.01
C SER A 122 -3.76 -6.68 -9.99
N LEU A 123 -3.52 -7.27 -11.16
CA LEU A 123 -3.08 -8.67 -11.27
C LEU A 123 -1.70 -8.89 -10.64
N ILE A 124 -0.76 -7.96 -10.86
CA ILE A 124 0.57 -8.02 -10.23
C ILE A 124 0.42 -7.94 -8.70
N HIS A 125 -0.43 -7.06 -8.20
CA HIS A 125 -0.66 -6.90 -6.77
C HIS A 125 -1.23 -8.16 -6.10
N ILE A 126 -2.07 -8.92 -6.82
CA ILE A 126 -2.62 -10.20 -6.36
C ILE A 126 -1.56 -11.32 -6.44
N SER A 127 -0.73 -11.33 -7.49
CA SER A 127 0.19 -12.42 -7.77
C SER A 127 1.49 -12.35 -6.97
N GLU A 128 1.89 -11.19 -6.46
CA GLU A 128 3.04 -11.08 -5.59
C GLU A 128 2.64 -11.33 -4.13
N PRO A 129 2.93 -12.52 -3.58
CA PRO A 129 2.93 -12.67 -2.15
C PRO A 129 4.04 -11.76 -1.62
N THR A 130 3.70 -10.77 -0.84
CA THR A 130 4.67 -9.94 -0.13
C THR A 130 5.62 -10.85 0.65
N ARG A 131 6.87 -10.84 0.23
CA ARG A 131 7.96 -11.55 0.90
C ARG A 131 8.22 -10.94 2.26
#